data_599f4b1e52d22403af147a0c8c6f1561
#
_entry.id   599f4b1e52d22403af147a0c8c6f1561
#
_cell.length_a   1.000
_cell.length_b   1.000
_cell.length_c   1.000
_cell.angle_alpha   90.00
_cell.angle_beta   90.00
_cell.angle_gamma   90.00
#
_symmetry.space_group_name_H-M   'P 1'
#
loop_
_entity.id
_entity.type
_entity.pdbx_description
1 polymer ?
#
loop_
_entity_poly.entity_id
_entity_poly.type
_entity_poly.pdbx_seq_one_letter_code
_entity_poly.pdbx_strand_id
1 'polypeptide(L)'
;MKLDLITNKAEKTPSRNENDEFYTPNYAIIPLLKYLKPKSFIWCPFDSVDSSFVKVLSAEGHKVLNTHIESGEDFFKYKTPNNVDYIISNPPYSIKFEVFKRLFEIGKPFAMLVGVVGLFESQKRFTMFADNDFETMYFDKRISYFKDYKDVKPKLNPPFF
;
A
#
# COMPACT_ATOMS: atom_id res chain seq x y z
N MET A 1 5.52 -13.71 -46.37
CA MET A 1 5.43 -12.55 -45.52
C MET A 1 4.25 -12.80 -44.57
N LYS A 2 4.52 -13.31 -43.36
CA LYS A 2 3.48 -13.56 -42.33
C LYS A 2 3.35 -12.30 -41.48
N LEU A 3 2.19 -11.70 -41.50
CA LEU A 3 1.82 -10.65 -40.52
C LEU A 3 1.59 -11.32 -39.17
N ASP A 4 2.48 -11.07 -38.20
CA ASP A 4 2.24 -11.43 -36.82
C ASP A 4 1.19 -10.44 -36.26
N LEU A 5 0.01 -10.98 -36.00
CA LEU A 5 -1.05 -10.31 -35.26
C LEU A 5 -0.56 -10.11 -33.82
N ILE A 6 -0.19 -8.88 -33.48
CA ILE A 6 0.05 -8.46 -32.11
C ILE A 6 -1.31 -8.50 -31.41
N THR A 7 -1.61 -9.61 -30.77
CA THR A 7 -2.73 -9.68 -29.83
C THR A 7 -2.32 -8.87 -28.61
N ASN A 8 -2.87 -7.68 -28.46
CA ASN A 8 -2.87 -6.92 -27.21
C ASN A 8 -3.57 -7.77 -26.15
N LYS A 9 -2.78 -8.57 -25.41
CA LYS A 9 -3.26 -9.12 -24.15
C LYS A 9 -3.50 -7.93 -23.23
N ALA A 10 -4.75 -7.59 -22.98
CA ALA A 10 -5.12 -6.69 -21.91
C ALA A 10 -4.46 -7.24 -20.63
N GLU A 11 -3.53 -6.48 -20.03
CA GLU A 11 -2.91 -6.86 -18.77
C GLU A 11 -4.03 -7.02 -17.75
N LYS A 12 -4.23 -8.24 -17.25
CA LYS A 12 -5.20 -8.51 -16.21
C LYS A 12 -4.77 -7.81 -14.95
N THR A 13 -5.64 -7.00 -14.38
CA THR A 13 -5.44 -6.46 -13.03
C THR A 13 -5.21 -7.63 -12.06
N PRO A 14 -4.17 -7.55 -11.19
CA PRO A 14 -3.93 -8.57 -10.19
C PRO A 14 -5.15 -8.81 -9.31
N SER A 15 -5.49 -10.07 -9.06
CA SER A 15 -6.63 -10.43 -8.21
C SER A 15 -6.24 -10.41 -6.75
N ARG A 16 -7.10 -9.81 -5.93
CA ARG A 16 -7.02 -9.76 -4.47
C ARG A 16 -7.71 -10.98 -3.86
N ASN A 17 -7.19 -11.51 -2.75
CA ASN A 17 -7.86 -12.53 -1.98
C ASN A 17 -8.89 -11.90 -1.02
N GLU A 18 -10.03 -12.56 -0.79
CA GLU A 18 -11.08 -12.09 0.13
C GLU A 18 -10.61 -11.91 1.59
N ASN A 19 -9.52 -12.59 1.98
CA ASN A 19 -8.94 -12.52 3.33
C ASN A 19 -7.82 -11.49 3.49
N ASP A 20 -7.62 -10.59 2.55
CA ASP A 20 -6.55 -9.57 2.59
C ASP A 20 -6.93 -8.29 3.35
N GLU A 21 -8.10 -8.24 3.96
CA GLU A 21 -8.56 -7.06 4.69
C GLU A 21 -8.11 -7.07 6.15
N PHE A 22 -7.13 -6.23 6.43
CA PHE A 22 -6.60 -6.00 7.77
C PHE A 22 -6.66 -4.53 8.11
N TYR A 23 -7.46 -4.18 9.11
CA TYR A 23 -7.63 -2.80 9.56
C TYR A 23 -6.51 -2.40 10.52
N THR A 24 -5.71 -1.47 10.06
CA THR A 24 -4.48 -1.04 10.74
C THR A 24 -4.80 -0.21 11.98
N PRO A 25 -4.19 -0.49 13.15
CA PRO A 25 -4.32 0.35 14.32
C PRO A 25 -3.52 1.66 14.19
N ASN A 26 -4.00 2.74 14.82
CA ASN A 26 -3.36 4.06 14.76
C ASN A 26 -1.87 4.04 15.17
N TYR A 27 -1.51 3.25 16.19
CA TYR A 27 -0.12 3.19 16.69
C TYR A 27 0.87 2.70 15.64
N ALA A 28 0.41 1.97 14.62
CA ALA A 28 1.28 1.49 13.54
C ALA A 28 1.62 2.59 12.51
N ILE A 29 0.92 3.72 12.54
CA ILE A 29 1.13 4.84 11.62
C ILE A 29 1.98 5.93 12.29
N ILE A 30 1.83 6.14 13.60
CA ILE A 30 2.51 7.19 14.37
C ILE A 30 4.02 7.25 14.12
N PRO A 31 4.79 6.13 14.10
CA PRO A 31 6.23 6.17 13.87
C PRO A 31 6.65 6.76 12.52
N LEU A 32 5.76 6.75 11.52
CA LEU A 32 6.02 7.30 10.21
C LEU A 32 5.96 8.83 10.19
N LEU A 33 5.15 9.45 11.06
CA LEU A 33 4.85 10.89 11.00
C LEU A 33 6.09 11.78 11.03
N LYS A 34 7.11 11.41 11.79
CA LYS A 34 8.37 12.18 11.91
C LYS A 34 9.19 12.26 10.61
N TYR A 35 8.89 11.41 9.64
CA TYR A 35 9.56 11.38 8.33
C TYR A 35 8.80 12.16 7.25
N LEU A 36 7.59 12.62 7.56
CA LEU A 36 6.76 13.36 6.61
C LEU A 36 6.98 14.85 6.73
N LYS A 37 7.03 15.55 5.59
CA LYS A 37 7.03 17.00 5.57
C LYS A 37 5.68 17.54 6.03
N PRO A 38 5.63 18.60 6.85
CA PRO A 38 4.36 19.18 7.27
C PRO A 38 3.47 19.59 6.09
N LYS A 39 2.16 19.45 6.25
CA LYS A 39 1.14 19.86 5.26
C LYS A 39 1.30 19.24 3.88
N SER A 40 1.83 18.04 3.80
CA SER A 40 1.98 17.30 2.55
C SER A 40 0.63 16.87 1.97
N PHE A 41 0.60 16.66 0.65
CA PHE A 41 -0.49 15.98 -0.01
C PHE A 41 -0.17 14.48 -0.13
N ILE A 42 -0.98 13.64 0.52
CA ILE A 42 -0.77 12.20 0.65
C ILE A 42 -1.89 11.43 -0.06
N TRP A 43 -1.52 10.44 -0.87
CA TRP A 43 -2.46 9.51 -1.46
C TRP A 43 -2.42 8.17 -0.72
N CYS A 44 -3.60 7.71 -0.28
CA CYS A 44 -3.81 6.43 0.39
C CYS A 44 -4.62 5.50 -0.54
N PRO A 45 -3.96 4.71 -1.42
CA PRO A 45 -4.63 4.04 -2.54
C PRO A 45 -5.40 2.77 -2.19
N PHE A 46 -5.32 2.29 -0.95
CA PHE A 46 -5.98 1.08 -0.47
C PHE A 46 -6.86 1.35 0.76
N ASP A 47 -7.23 2.61 0.97
CA ASP A 47 -7.86 3.05 2.20
C ASP A 47 -9.24 3.65 1.95
N SER A 48 -10.22 3.26 2.77
CA SER A 48 -11.50 3.95 2.87
C SER A 48 -11.37 5.22 3.72
N VAL A 49 -12.39 6.08 3.69
CA VAL A 49 -12.45 7.31 4.51
C VAL A 49 -12.32 7.02 6.01
N ASP A 50 -12.74 5.82 6.44
CA ASP A 50 -12.69 5.40 7.84
C ASP A 50 -11.36 4.80 8.28
N SER A 51 -10.42 4.61 7.36
CA SER A 51 -9.15 3.99 7.67
C SER A 51 -8.32 4.81 8.66
N SER A 52 -7.51 4.13 9.44
CA SER A 52 -6.57 4.76 10.36
C SER A 52 -5.55 5.64 9.65
N PHE A 53 -5.10 5.26 8.45
CA PHE A 53 -4.18 6.08 7.65
C PHE A 53 -4.81 7.43 7.33
N VAL A 54 -6.04 7.44 6.82
CA VAL A 54 -6.75 8.68 6.49
C VAL A 54 -6.95 9.54 7.73
N LYS A 55 -7.44 8.94 8.82
CA LYS A 55 -7.74 9.66 10.08
C LYS A 55 -6.48 10.25 10.73
N VAL A 56 -5.42 9.45 10.89
CA VAL A 56 -4.18 9.90 11.53
C VAL A 56 -3.48 10.96 10.70
N LEU A 57 -3.31 10.74 9.40
CA LEU A 57 -2.63 11.69 8.54
C LEU A 57 -3.40 13.01 8.40
N SER A 58 -4.73 12.96 8.33
CA SER A 58 -5.56 14.17 8.31
C SER A 58 -5.51 14.93 9.64
N ALA A 59 -5.49 14.23 10.78
CA ALA A 59 -5.38 14.85 12.10
C ALA A 59 -4.04 15.57 12.30
N GLU A 60 -2.97 15.07 11.64
CA GLU A 60 -1.64 15.72 11.62
C GLU A 60 -1.55 16.90 10.62
N GLY A 61 -2.66 17.27 9.99
CA GLY A 61 -2.75 18.43 9.10
C GLY A 61 -2.30 18.19 7.67
N HIS A 62 -2.17 16.95 7.25
CA HIS A 62 -1.92 16.60 5.85
C HIS A 62 -3.20 16.65 5.02
N LYS A 63 -3.08 17.00 3.74
CA LYS A 63 -4.15 16.79 2.77
C LYS A 63 -4.13 15.34 2.33
N VAL A 64 -5.20 14.58 2.57
CA VAL A 64 -5.28 13.17 2.25
C VAL A 64 -6.30 12.91 1.15
N LEU A 65 -5.88 12.19 0.11
CA LEU A 65 -6.76 11.57 -0.88
C LEU A 65 -6.76 10.07 -0.61
N ASN A 66 -7.92 9.51 -0.35
CA ASN A 66 -8.07 8.06 -0.27
C ASN A 66 -8.78 7.54 -1.51
N THR A 67 -8.39 6.35 -1.95
CA THR A 67 -9.05 5.60 -3.01
C THR A 67 -9.13 4.12 -2.61
N HIS A 68 -10.19 3.45 -3.01
CA HIS A 68 -10.39 2.04 -2.68
C HIS A 68 -11.10 1.31 -3.82
N ILE A 69 -10.76 0.04 -4.03
CA ILE A 69 -11.35 -0.75 -5.11
C ILE A 69 -12.87 -0.92 -4.97
N GLU A 70 -13.39 -0.96 -3.74
CA GLU A 70 -14.83 -1.03 -3.48
C GLU A 70 -15.58 0.24 -3.91
N SER A 71 -14.89 1.37 -3.99
CA SER A 71 -15.40 2.62 -4.57
C SER A 71 -15.21 2.70 -6.08
N GLY A 72 -14.74 1.62 -6.72
CA GLY A 72 -14.45 1.59 -8.16
C GLY A 72 -13.10 2.20 -8.55
N GLU A 73 -12.27 2.53 -7.59
CA GLU A 73 -10.98 3.21 -7.78
C GLU A 73 -9.82 2.22 -7.63
N ASP A 74 -9.56 1.50 -8.72
CA ASP A 74 -8.50 0.50 -8.77
C ASP A 74 -7.12 1.17 -8.81
N PHE A 75 -6.26 0.90 -7.82
CA PHE A 75 -4.90 1.42 -7.76
C PHE A 75 -4.13 1.24 -9.06
N PHE A 76 -4.28 0.13 -9.75
CA PHE A 76 -3.54 -0.17 -10.98
C PHE A 76 -4.01 0.63 -12.20
N LYS A 77 -5.22 1.18 -12.15
CA LYS A 77 -5.83 1.98 -13.23
C LYS A 77 -5.96 3.46 -12.86
N TYR A 78 -5.98 3.76 -11.59
CA TYR A 78 -6.16 5.13 -11.10
C TYR A 78 -4.98 6.00 -11.53
N LYS A 79 -5.28 7.18 -12.08
CA LYS A 79 -4.25 8.13 -12.47
C LYS A 79 -3.60 8.73 -11.22
N THR A 80 -2.31 8.55 -11.06
CA THR A 80 -1.56 9.15 -9.95
C THR A 80 -1.79 10.66 -9.88
N PRO A 81 -2.18 11.21 -8.72
CA PRO A 81 -2.38 12.65 -8.57
C PRO A 81 -1.08 13.42 -8.84
N ASN A 82 -1.14 14.45 -9.68
CA ASN A 82 0.05 15.15 -10.16
C ASN A 82 0.92 15.75 -9.04
N ASN A 83 0.27 16.27 -7.99
CA ASN A 83 0.95 17.01 -6.91
C ASN A 83 1.04 16.21 -5.61
N VAL A 84 0.97 14.87 -5.68
CA VAL A 84 1.12 14.04 -4.50
C VAL A 84 2.58 14.06 -4.03
N ASP A 85 2.78 14.27 -2.73
CA ASP A 85 4.10 14.26 -2.09
C ASP A 85 4.48 12.85 -1.65
N TYR A 86 3.52 12.08 -1.15
CA TYR A 86 3.71 10.72 -0.65
C TYR A 86 2.55 9.81 -1.02
N ILE A 87 2.86 8.52 -1.20
CA ILE A 87 1.86 7.44 -1.32
C ILE A 87 2.01 6.56 -0.09
N ILE A 88 0.99 6.49 0.77
CA ILE A 88 1.08 5.83 2.08
C ILE A 88 -0.14 4.95 2.30
N SER A 89 0.05 3.66 2.57
CA SER A 89 -1.07 2.75 2.79
C SER A 89 -0.63 1.39 3.34
N ASN A 90 -1.60 0.52 3.60
CA ASN A 90 -1.43 -0.92 3.85
C ASN A 90 -1.98 -1.68 2.63
N PRO A 91 -1.15 -2.14 1.69
CA PRO A 91 -1.64 -2.80 0.49
C PRO A 91 -2.11 -4.23 0.77
N PRO A 92 -2.99 -4.80 -0.08
CA PRO A 92 -3.33 -6.21 -0.02
C PRO A 92 -2.08 -7.09 -0.15
N TYR A 93 -1.90 -8.04 0.79
CA TYR A 93 -0.65 -8.81 0.87
C TYR A 93 -0.45 -9.78 -0.29
N SER A 94 -1.52 -10.30 -0.86
CA SER A 94 -1.47 -11.22 -2.00
C SER A 94 -0.89 -10.61 -3.27
N ILE A 95 -1.02 -9.29 -3.44
CA ILE A 95 -0.57 -8.56 -4.64
C ILE A 95 0.54 -7.53 -4.34
N LYS A 96 1.19 -7.66 -3.19
CA LYS A 96 2.21 -6.67 -2.75
C LYS A 96 3.36 -6.48 -3.74
N PHE A 97 3.73 -7.52 -4.47
CA PHE A 97 4.79 -7.40 -5.48
C PHE A 97 4.40 -6.48 -6.64
N GLU A 98 3.19 -6.65 -7.16
CA GLU A 98 2.63 -5.83 -8.24
C GLU A 98 2.46 -4.37 -7.77
N VAL A 99 2.08 -4.19 -6.51
CA VAL A 99 1.97 -2.87 -5.88
C VAL A 99 3.34 -2.18 -5.84
N PHE A 100 4.38 -2.85 -5.32
CA PHE A 100 5.73 -2.27 -5.28
C PHE A 100 6.27 -1.96 -6.66
N LYS A 101 6.08 -2.87 -7.63
CA LYS A 101 6.46 -2.63 -9.02
C LYS A 101 5.87 -1.32 -9.52
N ARG A 102 4.55 -1.12 -9.35
CA ARG A 102 3.88 0.11 -9.77
C ARG A 102 4.35 1.33 -8.98
N LEU A 103 4.60 1.23 -7.69
CA LEU A 103 5.10 2.33 -6.87
C LEU A 103 6.47 2.83 -7.34
N PHE A 104 7.39 1.92 -7.66
CA PHE A 104 8.68 2.28 -8.25
C PHE A 104 8.53 2.92 -9.64
N GLU A 105 7.62 2.42 -10.48
CA GLU A 105 7.28 3.03 -11.78
C GLU A 105 6.70 4.44 -11.65
N ILE A 106 5.86 4.69 -10.63
CA ILE A 106 5.32 6.03 -10.34
C ILE A 106 6.44 7.00 -9.92
N GLY A 107 7.48 6.53 -9.25
CA GLY A 107 8.65 7.32 -8.87
C GLY A 107 8.36 8.42 -7.84
N LYS A 108 7.29 8.30 -7.05
CA LYS A 108 6.99 9.19 -5.92
C LYS A 108 7.42 8.55 -4.61
N PRO A 109 7.84 9.33 -3.59
CA PRO A 109 8.08 8.80 -2.27
C PRO A 109 6.88 8.02 -1.75
N PHE A 110 7.10 6.83 -1.21
CA PHE A 110 6.03 6.02 -0.67
C PHE A 110 6.43 5.33 0.65
N ALA A 111 5.43 4.98 1.45
CA ALA A 111 5.60 4.15 2.64
C ALA A 111 4.45 3.13 2.71
N MET A 112 4.79 1.84 2.65
CA MET A 112 3.83 0.74 2.67
C MET A 112 4.01 -0.10 3.92
N LEU A 113 2.92 -0.29 4.66
CA LEU A 113 2.90 -1.23 5.77
C LEU A 113 2.70 -2.64 5.22
N VAL A 114 3.72 -3.47 5.31
CA VAL A 114 3.70 -4.82 4.72
C VAL A 114 4.35 -5.85 5.65
N GLY A 115 3.94 -7.10 5.50
CA GLY A 115 4.69 -8.21 6.05
C GLY A 115 5.98 -8.45 5.29
N VAL A 116 7.07 -8.71 6.01
CA VAL A 116 8.39 -8.95 5.42
C VAL A 116 8.48 -10.26 4.66
N VAL A 117 7.69 -11.26 5.05
CA VAL A 117 7.65 -12.57 4.40
C VAL A 117 7.20 -12.42 2.94
N GLY A 118 7.94 -13.04 2.04
CA GLY A 118 7.64 -13.02 0.61
C GLY A 118 8.11 -11.77 -0.15
N LEU A 119 8.74 -10.79 0.51
CA LEU A 119 9.28 -9.62 -0.21
C LEU A 119 10.46 -9.99 -1.10
N PHE A 120 11.36 -10.86 -0.63
CA PHE A 120 12.61 -11.20 -1.30
C PHE A 120 12.71 -12.68 -1.71
N GLU A 121 11.60 -13.43 -1.72
CA GLU A 121 11.60 -14.89 -1.91
C GLU A 121 11.87 -15.36 -3.34
N SER A 122 11.93 -14.48 -4.32
CA SER A 122 12.29 -14.83 -5.68
C SER A 122 13.33 -13.87 -6.25
N GLN A 123 14.12 -14.34 -7.18
CA GLN A 123 15.12 -13.50 -7.85
C GLN A 123 14.48 -12.24 -8.46
N LYS A 124 13.31 -12.37 -9.09
CA LYS A 124 12.59 -11.24 -9.67
C LYS A 124 12.22 -10.18 -8.64
N ARG A 125 11.76 -10.61 -7.44
CA ARG A 125 11.44 -9.70 -6.33
C ARG A 125 12.69 -9.06 -5.76
N PHE A 126 13.71 -9.87 -5.52
CA PHE A 126 15.00 -9.38 -5.05
C PHE A 126 15.59 -8.32 -5.98
N THR A 127 15.64 -8.59 -7.29
CA THR A 127 16.18 -7.66 -8.30
C THR A 127 15.39 -6.34 -8.30
N MET A 128 14.07 -6.39 -8.23
CA MET A 128 13.24 -5.18 -8.17
C MET A 128 13.65 -4.25 -6.99
N PHE A 129 13.89 -4.82 -5.81
CA PHE A 129 14.34 -4.03 -4.67
C PHE A 129 15.81 -3.63 -4.76
N ALA A 130 16.67 -4.49 -5.31
CA ALA A 130 18.09 -4.18 -5.51
C ALA A 130 18.34 -3.05 -6.52
N ASP A 131 17.46 -2.90 -7.50
CA ASP A 131 17.53 -1.87 -8.54
C ASP A 131 16.90 -0.51 -8.10
N ASN A 132 16.35 -0.43 -6.88
CA ASN A 132 15.70 0.76 -6.38
C ASN A 132 16.16 1.10 -4.95
N ASP A 133 16.24 2.40 -4.65
CA ASP A 133 16.51 2.85 -3.29
C ASP A 133 15.29 2.66 -2.40
N PHE A 134 15.47 2.01 -1.26
CA PHE A 134 14.43 1.85 -0.25
C PHE A 134 15.03 1.71 1.15
N GLU A 135 14.24 2.06 2.13
CA GLU A 135 14.54 1.86 3.55
C GLU A 135 13.46 0.99 4.20
N THR A 136 13.80 0.32 5.28
CA THR A 136 12.87 -0.48 6.06
C THR A 136 12.79 0.00 7.49
N MET A 137 11.58 0.16 8.00
CA MET A 137 11.32 0.43 9.40
C MET A 137 10.64 -0.79 10.02
N TYR A 138 11.29 -1.36 11.02
CA TYR A 138 10.74 -2.51 11.74
C TYR A 138 10.09 -2.09 13.05
N PHE A 139 8.98 -2.74 13.36
CA PHE A 139 8.35 -2.61 14.68
C PHE A 139 9.02 -3.57 15.65
N ASP A 140 9.16 -3.15 16.90
CA ASP A 140 9.66 -3.98 18.00
C ASP A 140 8.66 -5.06 18.45
N LYS A 141 7.42 -4.92 18.03
CA LYS A 141 6.31 -5.84 18.30
C LYS A 141 5.50 -6.11 17.07
N ARG A 142 4.89 -7.29 17.05
CA ARG A 142 3.93 -7.64 16.02
C ARG A 142 2.73 -6.72 16.09
N ILE A 143 2.30 -6.20 14.94
CA ILE A 143 1.08 -5.39 14.84
C ILE A 143 -0.14 -6.30 14.99
N SER A 144 -1.05 -5.93 15.88
CA SER A 144 -2.35 -6.57 16.03
C SER A 144 -3.41 -5.78 15.29
N TYR A 145 -3.97 -6.38 14.26
CA TYR A 145 -4.95 -5.74 13.37
C TYR A 145 -6.38 -5.90 13.89
N PHE A 146 -7.26 -5.02 13.44
CA PHE A 146 -8.70 -5.15 13.67
C PHE A 146 -9.35 -5.92 12.52
N LYS A 147 -10.48 -6.55 12.81
CA LYS A 147 -11.36 -7.14 11.79
C LYS A 147 -12.26 -6.06 11.17
N ASP A 148 -12.61 -5.06 11.96
CA ASP A 148 -13.42 -3.91 11.57
C ASP A 148 -12.94 -2.68 12.37
N TYR A 149 -13.01 -1.47 11.83
CA TYR A 149 -12.70 -0.23 12.56
C TYR A 149 -13.66 0.06 13.74
N LYS A 150 -14.79 -0.61 13.80
CA LYS A 150 -15.71 -0.58 14.95
C LYS A 150 -15.25 -1.45 16.12
N ASP A 151 -14.31 -2.34 15.90
CA ASP A 151 -13.77 -3.21 16.94
C ASP A 151 -12.96 -2.41 17.96
N VAL A 152 -13.25 -2.61 19.24
CA VAL A 152 -12.54 -1.95 20.36
C VAL A 152 -11.23 -2.65 20.68
N LYS A 153 -11.10 -3.95 20.32
CA LYS A 153 -9.90 -4.75 20.56
C LYS A 153 -9.42 -5.41 19.30
N PRO A 154 -8.12 -5.40 19.02
CA PRO A 154 -7.56 -6.13 17.89
C PRO A 154 -7.86 -7.62 18.00
N LYS A 155 -8.36 -8.22 16.94
CA LYS A 155 -8.74 -9.64 16.91
C LYS A 155 -7.89 -10.47 15.94
N LEU A 156 -7.18 -9.82 15.02
CA LEU A 156 -6.46 -10.48 13.96
C LEU A 156 -4.96 -10.35 14.17
N ASN A 157 -4.31 -11.48 14.32
CA ASN A 157 -2.87 -11.59 14.16
C ASN A 157 -2.65 -12.42 12.89
N PRO A 158 -2.41 -11.77 11.75
CA PRO A 158 -2.09 -12.51 10.54
C PRO A 158 -0.99 -13.52 10.79
N PRO A 159 -1.09 -14.76 10.24
CA PRO A 159 -0.19 -15.84 10.56
C PRO A 159 1.18 -15.51 10.06
N PHE A 160 2.02 -15.01 10.05
CA PHE A 160 3.38 -14.79 9.49
C PHE A 160 3.56 -13.47 8.73
N PHE A 161 4.06 -12.51 9.42
CA PHE A 161 4.65 -11.30 8.85
C PHE A 161 5.98 -10.97 9.53
#